data_0015779d2f3a6de64eaa6f510f81e2e3
#
_entry.id   0015779d2f3a6de64eaa6f510f81e2e3
#
_cell.length_a   1.000
_cell.length_b   1.000
_cell.length_c   1.000
_cell.angle_alpha   90.00
_cell.angle_beta   90.00
_cell.angle_gamma   90.00
#
_symmetry.space_group_name_H-M   'P 1'
#
loop_
_entity.id
_entity.type
_entity.pdbx_description
1 polymer ?
#
loop_
_entity_poly.entity_id
_entity_poly.type
_entity_poly.pdbx_seq_one_letter_code
_entity_poly.pdbx_strand_id
1 'polypeptide(L)'
;NETEGVKWIEKAAKQKHLRAQFVMGSLYEDGVGVTKNEATAVEWFRKSADNGFAAAQHAVAMAYDLGKGVKMDPAKATEWLEKAAEQNYPQSQTALAAKYERGVGTAKSASKAALYYLRAAQQDFVPAMSRLANLYYTGNGVPVDYRRAGAWYQRAARSEDPWASNNLAWFLATCPDESLHNGEQAVQLASRALRIMDESGEQQRHEMLDTKAACLARNGEFLEAVLWQKKALALLPEDKELSDGDRKNLETEFQSRLKLYQKQTPFTEVDPKADENAAPLPQDTILQEEGIPGGSPSRPKSGKGKSRGTVV
;
A
#
# COMPACT_ATOMS: atom_id res chain seq x y z
N ASN A 1 12.49 -26.81 24.35
CA ASN A 1 11.24 -27.56 24.35
C ASN A 1 10.09 -26.56 24.38
N GLU A 2 9.33 -26.49 23.28
CA GLU A 2 8.23 -25.52 23.09
C GLU A 2 7.18 -25.60 24.20
N THR A 3 6.79 -26.80 24.60
CA THR A 3 5.79 -27.03 25.65
C THR A 3 6.22 -26.48 27.02
N GLU A 4 7.52 -26.47 27.32
CA GLU A 4 8.04 -25.92 28.56
C GLU A 4 8.10 -24.38 28.51
N GLY A 5 8.47 -23.82 27.34
CA GLY A 5 8.41 -22.38 27.10
C GLY A 5 7.00 -21.83 27.28
N VAL A 6 5.99 -22.52 26.75
CA VAL A 6 4.57 -22.14 26.91
C VAL A 6 4.17 -22.06 28.39
N LYS A 7 4.57 -23.01 29.22
CA LYS A 7 4.25 -22.99 30.66
C LYS A 7 4.78 -21.75 31.38
N TRP A 8 5.99 -21.31 31.03
CA TRP A 8 6.55 -20.08 31.61
C TRP A 8 5.83 -18.83 31.14
N ILE A 9 5.48 -18.76 29.85
CA ILE A 9 4.70 -17.66 29.29
C ILE A 9 3.31 -17.62 29.93
N GLU A 10 2.66 -18.76 30.07
CA GLU A 10 1.36 -18.87 30.73
C GLU A 10 1.38 -18.39 32.18
N LYS A 11 2.43 -18.76 32.94
CA LYS A 11 2.63 -18.30 34.31
C LYS A 11 2.74 -16.78 34.39
N ALA A 12 3.49 -16.16 33.47
CA ALA A 12 3.62 -14.70 33.39
C ALA A 12 2.28 -14.05 32.95
N ALA A 13 1.59 -14.65 32.00
CA ALA A 13 0.29 -14.16 31.52
C ALA A 13 -0.79 -14.19 32.60
N LYS A 14 -0.81 -15.24 33.44
CA LYS A 14 -1.68 -15.33 34.61
C LYS A 14 -1.38 -14.26 35.66
N GLN A 15 -0.13 -13.77 35.73
CA GLN A 15 0.30 -12.62 36.54
C GLN A 15 -0.02 -11.27 35.90
N LYS A 16 -0.86 -11.25 34.87
CA LYS A 16 -1.29 -10.04 34.12
C LYS A 16 -0.17 -9.33 33.36
N HIS A 17 0.95 -10.01 33.04
CA HIS A 17 1.98 -9.43 32.19
C HIS A 17 1.44 -9.29 30.75
N LEU A 18 1.24 -8.06 30.28
CA LEU A 18 0.50 -7.77 29.04
C LEU A 18 1.12 -8.44 27.82
N ARG A 19 2.45 -8.33 27.67
CA ARG A 19 3.16 -8.96 26.55
C ARG A 19 3.06 -10.49 26.59
N ALA A 20 3.08 -11.10 27.79
CA ALA A 20 2.91 -12.54 27.93
C ALA A 20 1.48 -12.97 27.55
N GLN A 21 0.46 -12.18 27.93
CA GLN A 21 -0.92 -12.42 27.50
C GLN A 21 -1.07 -12.34 25.98
N PHE A 22 -0.46 -11.33 25.34
CA PHE A 22 -0.43 -11.22 23.88
C PHE A 22 0.24 -12.45 23.24
N VAL A 23 1.42 -12.84 23.73
CA VAL A 23 2.14 -14.02 23.23
C VAL A 23 1.32 -15.31 23.41
N MET A 24 0.61 -15.48 24.54
CA MET A 24 -0.31 -16.62 24.71
C MET A 24 -1.40 -16.63 23.63
N GLY A 25 -1.94 -15.46 23.29
CA GLY A 25 -2.89 -15.34 22.17
C GLY A 25 -2.29 -15.84 20.86
N SER A 26 -1.08 -15.39 20.50
CA SER A 26 -0.39 -15.83 19.28
C SER A 26 -0.10 -17.34 19.28
N LEU A 27 0.31 -17.90 20.43
CA LEU A 27 0.57 -19.34 20.55
C LEU A 27 -0.71 -20.17 20.27
N TYR A 28 -1.86 -19.72 20.77
CA TYR A 28 -3.15 -20.39 20.48
C TYR A 28 -3.63 -20.12 19.03
N GLU A 29 -3.33 -18.97 18.45
CA GLU A 29 -3.65 -18.64 17.05
C GLU A 29 -2.88 -19.53 16.08
N ASP A 30 -1.57 -19.75 16.34
CA ASP A 30 -0.69 -20.53 15.48
C ASP A 30 -0.67 -22.02 15.81
N GLY A 31 -1.05 -22.41 17.03
CA GLY A 31 -0.96 -23.78 17.52
C GLY A 31 0.46 -24.19 17.93
N VAL A 32 1.30 -23.25 18.36
CA VAL A 32 2.70 -23.50 18.74
C VAL A 32 2.79 -23.90 20.21
N GLY A 33 3.13 -25.16 20.47
CA GLY A 33 3.24 -25.73 21.83
C GLY A 33 1.89 -25.91 22.56
N VAL A 34 0.78 -25.53 21.92
CA VAL A 34 -0.62 -25.73 22.36
C VAL A 34 -1.47 -26.14 21.16
N THR A 35 -2.63 -26.74 21.44
CA THR A 35 -3.60 -26.99 20.37
C THR A 35 -4.19 -25.66 19.86
N LYS A 36 -4.13 -25.45 18.55
CA LYS A 36 -4.67 -24.24 17.90
C LYS A 36 -6.13 -24.02 18.29
N ASN A 37 -6.45 -22.81 18.77
CA ASN A 37 -7.79 -22.42 19.16
C ASN A 37 -7.97 -20.91 19.07
N GLU A 38 -8.62 -20.44 17.98
CA GLU A 38 -8.81 -19.02 17.70
C GLU A 38 -9.66 -18.30 18.77
N ALA A 39 -10.65 -18.95 19.36
CA ALA A 39 -11.47 -18.35 20.41
C ALA A 39 -10.65 -18.10 21.68
N THR A 40 -9.83 -19.08 22.10
CA THR A 40 -8.90 -18.92 23.22
C THR A 40 -7.83 -17.86 22.92
N ALA A 41 -7.35 -17.78 21.67
CA ALA A 41 -6.41 -16.73 21.25
C ALA A 41 -7.00 -15.34 21.49
N VAL A 42 -8.23 -15.10 21.02
CA VAL A 42 -8.93 -13.82 21.21
C VAL A 42 -9.16 -13.50 22.68
N GLU A 43 -9.48 -14.48 23.52
CA GLU A 43 -9.60 -14.25 24.97
C GLU A 43 -8.30 -13.71 25.58
N TRP A 44 -7.15 -14.29 25.21
CA TRP A 44 -5.86 -13.82 25.68
C TRP A 44 -5.48 -12.45 25.09
N PHE A 45 -5.73 -12.22 23.80
CA PHE A 45 -5.54 -10.89 23.20
C PHE A 45 -6.39 -9.84 23.92
N ARG A 46 -7.67 -10.13 24.23
CA ARG A 46 -8.55 -9.19 24.93
C ARG A 46 -8.04 -8.86 26.33
N LYS A 47 -7.58 -9.85 27.10
CA LYS A 47 -6.98 -9.58 28.43
C LYS A 47 -5.84 -8.58 28.37
N SER A 48 -5.00 -8.66 27.32
CA SER A 48 -3.91 -7.73 27.10
C SER A 48 -4.39 -6.38 26.56
N ALA A 49 -5.32 -6.39 25.59
CA ALA A 49 -5.88 -5.22 24.93
C ALA A 49 -6.69 -4.32 25.86
N ASP A 50 -7.50 -4.92 26.75
CA ASP A 50 -8.29 -4.19 27.75
C ASP A 50 -7.40 -3.43 28.76
N ASN A 51 -6.16 -3.88 28.94
CA ASN A 51 -5.14 -3.21 29.74
C ASN A 51 -4.20 -2.31 28.91
N GLY A 52 -4.55 -1.99 27.68
CA GLY A 52 -3.91 -0.94 26.88
C GLY A 52 -2.75 -1.40 26.00
N PHE A 53 -2.46 -2.70 25.84
CA PHE A 53 -1.37 -3.13 24.97
C PHE A 53 -1.75 -2.97 23.49
N ALA A 54 -1.14 -2.03 22.78
CA ALA A 54 -1.51 -1.65 21.42
C ALA A 54 -1.46 -2.82 20.42
N ALA A 55 -0.43 -3.68 20.49
CA ALA A 55 -0.34 -4.84 19.61
C ALA A 55 -1.50 -5.84 19.84
N ALA A 56 -1.95 -6.01 21.09
CA ALA A 56 -3.10 -6.85 21.40
C ALA A 56 -4.41 -6.20 20.94
N GLN A 57 -4.53 -4.87 21.05
CA GLN A 57 -5.69 -4.14 20.52
C GLN A 57 -5.79 -4.33 19.00
N HIS A 58 -4.66 -4.27 18.30
CA HIS A 58 -4.58 -4.57 16.88
C HIS A 58 -5.02 -6.01 16.56
N ALA A 59 -4.51 -6.99 17.31
CA ALA A 59 -4.87 -8.41 17.12
C ALA A 59 -6.37 -8.66 17.34
N VAL A 60 -6.96 -8.04 18.38
CA VAL A 60 -8.42 -8.10 18.61
C VAL A 60 -9.19 -7.48 17.46
N ALA A 61 -8.73 -6.37 16.93
CA ALA A 61 -9.34 -5.73 15.77
C ALA A 61 -9.31 -6.65 14.53
N MET A 62 -8.18 -7.29 14.25
CA MET A 62 -8.06 -8.25 13.15
C MET A 62 -8.97 -9.48 13.35
N ALA A 63 -9.11 -9.95 14.57
CA ALA A 63 -10.04 -11.05 14.90
C ALA A 63 -11.49 -10.67 14.56
N TYR A 64 -11.93 -9.44 14.89
CA TYR A 64 -13.26 -8.95 14.53
C TYR A 64 -13.43 -8.71 13.02
N ASP A 65 -12.40 -8.24 12.32
CA ASP A 65 -12.47 -8.02 10.87
C ASP A 65 -12.59 -9.31 10.08
N LEU A 66 -11.89 -10.36 10.52
CA LEU A 66 -11.82 -11.64 9.83
C LEU A 66 -12.84 -12.67 10.37
N GLY A 67 -13.50 -12.38 11.50
CA GLY A 67 -14.38 -13.34 12.16
C GLY A 67 -13.63 -14.54 12.75
N LYS A 68 -12.34 -14.40 13.08
CA LYS A 68 -11.51 -15.46 13.66
C LYS A 68 -11.72 -15.54 15.17
N GLY A 69 -12.24 -16.66 15.64
CA GLY A 69 -12.52 -16.89 17.08
C GLY A 69 -13.63 -16.01 17.69
N VAL A 70 -14.17 -15.06 16.91
CA VAL A 70 -15.31 -14.19 17.24
C VAL A 70 -16.19 -13.98 16.02
N LYS A 71 -17.45 -13.59 16.26
CA LYS A 71 -18.31 -13.15 15.14
C LYS A 71 -17.73 -11.89 14.50
N MET A 72 -17.65 -11.88 13.16
CA MET A 72 -17.20 -10.74 12.39
C MET A 72 -18.01 -9.49 12.74
N ASP A 73 -17.32 -8.40 13.02
CA ASP A 73 -17.89 -7.09 13.39
C ASP A 73 -16.92 -5.97 13.02
N PRO A 74 -17.02 -5.44 11.78
CA PRO A 74 -16.11 -4.38 11.30
C PRO A 74 -16.17 -3.09 12.11
N ALA A 75 -17.29 -2.78 12.78
CA ALA A 75 -17.39 -1.59 13.62
C ALA A 75 -16.57 -1.75 14.90
N LYS A 76 -16.67 -2.91 15.58
CA LYS A 76 -15.79 -3.21 16.72
C LYS A 76 -14.33 -3.28 16.35
N ALA A 77 -14.01 -3.81 15.16
CA ALA A 77 -12.65 -3.78 14.66
C ALA A 77 -12.12 -2.33 14.56
N THR A 78 -12.95 -1.41 14.04
CA THR A 78 -12.58 0.01 13.96
C THR A 78 -12.33 0.62 15.34
N GLU A 79 -13.20 0.36 16.33
CA GLU A 79 -13.01 0.86 17.71
C GLU A 79 -11.69 0.40 18.33
N TRP A 80 -11.30 -0.86 18.11
CA TRP A 80 -10.04 -1.38 18.61
C TRP A 80 -8.82 -0.83 17.84
N LEU A 81 -8.95 -0.62 16.52
CA LEU A 81 -7.91 0.04 15.74
C LEU A 81 -7.70 1.48 16.18
N GLU A 82 -8.76 2.23 16.49
CA GLU A 82 -8.66 3.60 16.99
C GLU A 82 -7.85 3.66 18.28
N LYS A 83 -8.15 2.79 19.27
CA LYS A 83 -7.39 2.71 20.52
C LYS A 83 -5.89 2.44 20.31
N ALA A 84 -5.54 1.53 19.39
CA ALA A 84 -4.16 1.22 19.10
C ALA A 84 -3.48 2.34 18.28
N ALA A 85 -4.20 2.96 17.34
CA ALA A 85 -3.70 4.06 16.51
C ALA A 85 -3.40 5.32 17.33
N GLU A 86 -4.19 5.60 18.38
CA GLU A 86 -3.94 6.68 19.34
C GLU A 86 -2.64 6.47 20.14
N GLN A 87 -2.20 5.23 20.30
CA GLN A 87 -0.91 4.87 20.88
C GLN A 87 0.23 4.88 19.86
N ASN A 88 0.03 5.46 18.69
CA ASN A 88 0.99 5.50 17.58
C ASN A 88 1.43 4.11 17.08
N TYR A 89 0.57 3.10 17.12
CA TYR A 89 0.86 1.79 16.56
C TYR A 89 0.67 1.80 15.03
N PRO A 90 1.75 1.75 14.20
CA PRO A 90 1.66 2.07 12.78
C PRO A 90 0.85 1.04 11.98
N GLN A 91 0.83 -0.23 12.39
CA GLN A 91 -0.01 -1.24 11.77
C GLN A 91 -1.49 -0.90 11.93
N SER A 92 -1.92 -0.46 13.12
CA SER A 92 -3.30 -0.04 13.37
C SER A 92 -3.65 1.26 12.69
N GLN A 93 -2.72 2.22 12.63
CA GLN A 93 -2.93 3.46 11.87
C GLN A 93 -3.17 3.14 10.38
N THR A 94 -2.38 2.24 9.81
CA THR A 94 -2.53 1.82 8.40
C THR A 94 -3.83 1.07 8.16
N ALA A 95 -4.20 0.13 9.04
CA ALA A 95 -5.44 -0.62 8.94
C ALA A 95 -6.67 0.30 9.09
N LEU A 96 -6.62 1.25 10.03
CA LEU A 96 -7.67 2.25 10.24
C LEU A 96 -7.81 3.19 9.03
N ALA A 97 -6.68 3.62 8.45
CA ALA A 97 -6.67 4.39 7.22
C ALA A 97 -7.39 3.65 6.09
N ALA A 98 -7.09 2.36 5.89
CA ALA A 98 -7.75 1.53 4.89
C ALA A 98 -9.26 1.36 5.15
N LYS A 99 -9.70 1.35 6.41
CA LYS A 99 -11.13 1.35 6.76
C LYS A 99 -11.81 2.67 6.40
N TYR A 100 -11.19 3.80 6.70
CA TYR A 100 -11.70 5.12 6.28
C TYR A 100 -11.72 5.28 4.76
N GLU A 101 -10.73 4.74 4.04
CA GLU A 101 -10.67 4.78 2.58
C GLU A 101 -11.84 4.03 1.94
N ARG A 102 -12.20 2.85 2.48
CA ARG A 102 -13.24 1.98 1.96
C ARG A 102 -14.62 2.21 2.58
N GLY A 103 -14.71 2.82 3.75
CA GLY A 103 -15.95 2.95 4.52
C GLY A 103 -16.41 1.65 5.16
N VAL A 104 -15.47 0.79 5.60
CA VAL A 104 -15.79 -0.52 6.20
C VAL A 104 -15.75 -0.41 7.73
N GLY A 105 -16.90 -0.56 8.38
CA GLY A 105 -17.04 -0.41 9.83
C GLY A 105 -16.96 1.04 10.32
N THR A 106 -16.86 2.01 9.41
CA THR A 106 -16.86 3.46 9.68
C THR A 106 -17.34 4.21 8.45
N ALA A 107 -17.67 5.49 8.60
CA ALA A 107 -17.99 6.34 7.46
C ALA A 107 -16.74 6.56 6.59
N LYS A 108 -16.91 6.48 5.27
CA LYS A 108 -15.81 6.75 4.32
C LYS A 108 -15.28 8.18 4.48
N SER A 109 -13.95 8.33 4.54
CA SER A 109 -13.30 9.63 4.63
C SER A 109 -11.87 9.55 4.10
N ALA A 110 -11.67 9.99 2.86
CA ALA A 110 -10.36 9.97 2.22
C ALA A 110 -9.33 10.85 2.95
N SER A 111 -9.76 12.01 3.49
CA SER A 111 -8.88 12.89 4.25
C SER A 111 -8.41 12.28 5.58
N LYS A 112 -9.30 11.56 6.30
CA LYS A 112 -8.88 10.81 7.48
C LYS A 112 -7.95 9.66 7.12
N ALA A 113 -8.22 8.94 6.02
CA ALA A 113 -7.32 7.90 5.53
C ALA A 113 -5.91 8.46 5.29
N ALA A 114 -5.81 9.57 4.55
CA ALA A 114 -4.53 10.23 4.28
C ALA A 114 -3.79 10.64 5.57
N LEU A 115 -4.50 11.19 6.56
CA LEU A 115 -3.91 11.56 7.85
C LEU A 115 -3.33 10.36 8.61
N TYR A 116 -4.05 9.25 8.67
CA TYR A 116 -3.57 8.05 9.37
C TYR A 116 -2.44 7.35 8.61
N TYR A 117 -2.49 7.32 7.27
CA TYR A 117 -1.34 6.86 6.48
C TYR A 117 -0.11 7.73 6.71
N LEU A 118 -0.26 9.07 6.78
CA LEU A 118 0.85 9.97 7.08
C LEU A 118 1.48 9.67 8.45
N ARG A 119 0.66 9.50 9.50
CA ARG A 119 1.16 9.16 10.84
C ARG A 119 1.97 7.87 10.87
N ALA A 120 1.51 6.84 10.15
CA ALA A 120 2.23 5.58 10.05
C ALA A 120 3.49 5.71 9.16
N ALA A 121 3.41 6.44 8.05
CA ALA A 121 4.53 6.68 7.14
C ALA A 121 5.67 7.46 7.79
N GLN A 122 5.37 8.43 8.66
CA GLN A 122 6.36 9.16 9.46
C GLN A 122 7.13 8.28 10.47
N GLN A 123 6.63 7.08 10.75
CA GLN A 123 7.31 6.05 11.55
C GLN A 123 8.03 5.02 10.68
N ASP A 124 8.33 5.33 9.44
CA ASP A 124 8.99 4.45 8.46
C ASP A 124 8.23 3.13 8.18
N PHE A 125 6.91 3.13 8.37
CA PHE A 125 6.10 1.96 8.05
C PHE A 125 5.84 1.88 6.55
N VAL A 126 6.58 1.01 5.87
CA VAL A 126 6.63 0.88 4.40
C VAL A 126 5.26 0.75 3.73
N PRO A 127 4.32 -0.11 4.23
CA PRO A 127 2.99 -0.19 3.62
C PRO A 127 2.23 1.14 3.63
N ALA A 128 2.38 1.94 4.70
CA ALA A 128 1.73 3.25 4.80
C ALA A 128 2.36 4.28 3.86
N MET A 129 3.69 4.26 3.71
CA MET A 129 4.39 5.15 2.78
C MET A 129 3.90 4.95 1.34
N SER A 130 3.81 3.70 0.88
CA SER A 130 3.31 3.36 -0.45
C SER A 130 1.84 3.78 -0.65
N ARG A 131 1.00 3.60 0.37
CA ARG A 131 -0.40 4.04 0.32
C ARG A 131 -0.52 5.56 0.28
N LEU A 132 0.21 6.27 1.11
CA LEU A 132 0.23 7.73 1.13
C LEU A 132 0.72 8.30 -0.21
N ALA A 133 1.79 7.72 -0.76
CA ALA A 133 2.29 8.08 -2.08
C ALA A 133 1.20 7.95 -3.16
N ASN A 134 0.45 6.84 -3.13
CA ASN A 134 -0.67 6.62 -4.05
C ASN A 134 -1.80 7.66 -3.86
N LEU A 135 -2.09 8.07 -2.61
CA LEU A 135 -3.08 9.14 -2.38
C LEU A 135 -2.65 10.48 -2.98
N TYR A 136 -1.37 10.85 -2.86
CA TYR A 136 -0.83 12.05 -3.51
C TYR A 136 -0.80 11.90 -5.04
N TYR A 137 -0.54 10.71 -5.55
CA TYR A 137 -0.54 10.43 -6.97
C TYR A 137 -1.94 10.57 -7.58
N THR A 138 -2.96 10.05 -6.92
CA THR A 138 -4.35 10.02 -7.41
C THR A 138 -5.19 11.22 -6.98
N GLY A 139 -4.74 12.00 -6.01
CA GLY A 139 -5.51 13.11 -5.44
C GLY A 139 -6.68 12.65 -4.55
N ASN A 140 -6.63 11.45 -3.98
CA ASN A 140 -7.71 10.94 -3.15
C ASN A 140 -7.57 11.40 -1.70
N GLY A 141 -8.37 12.39 -1.29
CA GLY A 141 -8.38 12.97 0.04
C GLY A 141 -7.24 13.96 0.33
N VAL A 142 -6.34 14.14 -0.62
CA VAL A 142 -5.28 15.15 -0.66
C VAL A 142 -5.17 15.69 -2.08
N PRO A 143 -4.68 16.93 -2.30
CA PRO A 143 -4.40 17.43 -3.64
C PRO A 143 -3.39 16.53 -4.36
N VAL A 144 -3.53 16.39 -5.69
CA VAL A 144 -2.52 15.72 -6.52
C VAL A 144 -1.18 16.43 -6.35
N ASP A 145 -0.16 15.69 -5.97
CA ASP A 145 1.21 16.17 -5.84
C ASP A 145 2.21 15.06 -6.19
N TYR A 146 2.61 15.00 -7.45
CA TYR A 146 3.53 13.97 -7.95
C TYR A 146 4.92 14.03 -7.28
N ARG A 147 5.37 15.22 -6.82
CA ARG A 147 6.64 15.33 -6.10
C ARG A 147 6.58 14.67 -4.73
N ARG A 148 5.50 14.92 -3.98
CA ARG A 148 5.28 14.19 -2.71
C ARG A 148 5.09 12.71 -2.93
N ALA A 149 4.30 12.32 -3.93
CA ALA A 149 4.15 10.91 -4.28
C ALA A 149 5.51 10.25 -4.55
N GLY A 150 6.33 10.85 -5.41
CA GLY A 150 7.68 10.37 -5.72
C GLY A 150 8.58 10.28 -4.49
N ALA A 151 8.56 11.30 -3.61
CA ALA A 151 9.35 11.32 -2.38
C ALA A 151 8.96 10.17 -1.41
N TRP A 152 7.66 9.95 -1.22
CA TRP A 152 7.18 8.84 -0.38
C TRP A 152 7.47 7.47 -0.99
N TYR A 153 7.31 7.29 -2.31
CA TYR A 153 7.73 6.06 -2.99
C TYR A 153 9.24 5.83 -2.86
N GLN A 154 10.04 6.87 -3.02
CA GLN A 154 11.51 6.78 -2.88
C GLN A 154 11.92 6.38 -1.46
N ARG A 155 11.29 6.94 -0.43
CA ARG A 155 11.53 6.56 0.97
C ARG A 155 11.13 5.10 1.22
N ALA A 156 9.96 4.67 0.72
CA ALA A 156 9.51 3.29 0.82
C ALA A 156 10.48 2.30 0.14
N ALA A 157 10.98 2.63 -1.05
CA ALA A 157 11.88 1.79 -1.83
C ALA A 157 13.31 1.65 -1.25
N ARG A 158 13.65 2.37 -0.18
CA ARG A 158 14.89 2.13 0.59
C ARG A 158 14.83 0.82 1.38
N SER A 159 13.64 0.30 1.62
CA SER A 159 13.45 -1.02 2.23
C SER A 159 13.79 -2.16 1.26
N GLU A 160 13.85 -3.39 1.79
CA GLU A 160 13.96 -4.61 0.97
C GLU A 160 12.60 -5.13 0.48
N ASP A 161 11.55 -4.30 0.57
CA ASP A 161 10.22 -4.66 0.09
C ASP A 161 10.19 -4.60 -1.45
N PRO A 162 9.89 -5.72 -2.13
CA PRO A 162 9.86 -5.77 -3.59
C PRO A 162 8.74 -4.90 -4.17
N TRP A 163 7.60 -4.80 -3.48
CA TRP A 163 6.47 -3.97 -3.91
C TRP A 163 6.77 -2.48 -3.82
N ALA A 164 7.49 -2.04 -2.77
CA ALA A 164 7.93 -0.66 -2.66
C ALA A 164 8.87 -0.26 -3.81
N SER A 165 9.82 -1.16 -4.17
CA SER A 165 10.70 -0.96 -5.33
C SER A 165 9.92 -0.94 -6.64
N ASN A 166 8.94 -1.83 -6.80
CA ASN A 166 8.06 -1.89 -7.97
C ASN A 166 7.22 -0.62 -8.14
N ASN A 167 6.65 -0.12 -7.05
CA ASN A 167 5.81 1.09 -7.08
C ASN A 167 6.63 2.33 -7.51
N LEU A 168 7.85 2.49 -6.99
CA LEU A 168 8.72 3.55 -7.43
C LEU A 168 9.14 3.39 -8.91
N ALA A 169 9.42 2.16 -9.34
CA ALA A 169 9.76 1.86 -10.73
C ALA A 169 8.62 2.25 -11.69
N TRP A 170 7.41 1.85 -11.35
CA TRP A 170 6.21 2.25 -12.09
C TRP A 170 6.05 3.76 -12.16
N PHE A 171 6.14 4.44 -11.02
CA PHE A 171 6.04 5.89 -10.93
C PHE A 171 7.05 6.60 -11.85
N LEU A 172 8.33 6.21 -11.80
CA LEU A 172 9.40 6.81 -12.63
C LEU A 172 9.24 6.53 -14.13
N ALA A 173 8.52 5.47 -14.48
CA ALA A 173 8.29 5.11 -15.88
C ALA A 173 7.04 5.75 -16.47
N THR A 174 5.99 5.98 -15.68
CA THR A 174 4.64 6.25 -16.20
C THR A 174 3.97 7.52 -15.68
N CYS A 175 4.57 8.22 -14.72
CA CYS A 175 3.99 9.43 -14.11
C CYS A 175 3.53 10.44 -15.19
N PRO A 176 2.36 11.10 -15.03
CA PRO A 176 1.90 12.14 -15.95
C PRO A 176 2.84 13.36 -16.05
N ASP A 177 3.57 13.68 -14.97
CA ASP A 177 4.62 14.71 -14.99
C ASP A 177 5.91 14.12 -15.56
N GLU A 178 6.15 14.37 -16.85
CA GLU A 178 7.31 13.85 -17.58
C GLU A 178 8.66 14.32 -16.97
N SER A 179 8.68 15.43 -16.22
CA SER A 179 9.89 15.94 -15.57
C SER A 179 10.40 15.01 -14.46
N LEU A 180 9.56 14.08 -14.01
CA LEU A 180 9.87 13.09 -12.98
C LEU A 180 10.25 11.72 -13.56
N HIS A 181 10.26 11.56 -14.88
CA HIS A 181 10.66 10.30 -15.51
C HIS A 181 12.15 10.03 -15.34
N ASN A 182 12.47 8.77 -15.05
CA ASN A 182 13.84 8.26 -15.02
C ASN A 182 13.83 6.77 -15.43
N GLY A 183 13.95 6.53 -16.73
CA GLY A 183 13.88 5.17 -17.31
C GLY A 183 14.98 4.26 -16.79
N GLU A 184 16.21 4.74 -16.67
CA GLU A 184 17.34 3.94 -16.18
C GLU A 184 17.11 3.48 -14.74
N GLN A 185 16.80 4.40 -13.84
CA GLN A 185 16.50 4.07 -12.43
C GLN A 185 15.26 3.16 -12.31
N ALA A 186 14.24 3.39 -13.15
CA ALA A 186 13.04 2.55 -13.18
C ALA A 186 13.37 1.09 -13.52
N VAL A 187 14.21 0.86 -14.55
CA VAL A 187 14.67 -0.48 -14.95
C VAL A 187 15.45 -1.17 -13.83
N GLN A 188 16.34 -0.44 -13.13
CA GLN A 188 17.12 -0.97 -12.00
C GLN A 188 16.20 -1.40 -10.84
N LEU A 189 15.22 -0.56 -10.47
CA LEU A 189 14.27 -0.83 -9.40
C LEU A 189 13.35 -2.01 -9.72
N ALA A 190 12.80 -2.06 -10.94
CA ALA A 190 11.96 -3.19 -11.37
C ALA A 190 12.76 -4.51 -11.40
N SER A 191 14.04 -4.47 -11.81
CA SER A 191 14.93 -5.64 -11.76
C SER A 191 15.23 -6.08 -10.34
N ARG A 192 15.44 -5.11 -9.43
CA ARG A 192 15.64 -5.38 -7.99
C ARG A 192 14.41 -6.05 -7.39
N ALA A 193 13.20 -5.53 -7.68
CA ALA A 193 11.94 -6.09 -7.18
C ALA A 193 11.79 -7.56 -7.59
N LEU A 194 11.98 -7.88 -8.87
CA LEU A 194 11.90 -9.24 -9.38
C LEU A 194 12.96 -10.15 -8.76
N ARG A 195 14.19 -9.66 -8.57
CA ARG A 195 15.25 -10.44 -7.93
C ARG A 195 14.92 -10.78 -6.48
N ILE A 196 14.39 -9.82 -5.71
CA ILE A 196 13.99 -10.07 -4.31
C ILE A 196 12.88 -11.14 -4.25
N MET A 197 11.90 -11.08 -5.16
CA MET A 197 10.85 -12.12 -5.26
C MET A 197 11.42 -13.50 -5.57
N ASP A 198 12.34 -13.61 -6.54
CA ASP A 198 12.98 -14.86 -6.90
C ASP A 198 13.81 -15.43 -5.73
N GLU A 199 14.56 -14.59 -5.02
CA GLU A 199 15.37 -14.98 -3.84
C GLU A 199 14.52 -15.42 -2.65
N SER A 200 13.31 -14.85 -2.49
CA SER A 200 12.36 -15.26 -1.44
C SER A 200 11.59 -16.56 -1.79
N GLY A 201 11.71 -17.04 -3.02
CA GLY A 201 10.95 -18.19 -3.52
C GLY A 201 9.49 -17.88 -3.81
N GLU A 202 9.11 -16.61 -3.84
CA GLU A 202 7.78 -16.17 -4.22
C GLU A 202 7.62 -16.21 -5.76
N GLN A 203 6.40 -16.53 -6.21
CA GLN A 203 6.11 -16.52 -7.64
C GLN A 203 6.09 -15.10 -8.19
N GLN A 204 6.65 -14.92 -9.39
CA GLN A 204 6.56 -13.65 -10.12
C GLN A 204 5.09 -13.31 -10.39
N ARG A 205 4.74 -12.05 -10.16
CA ARG A 205 3.39 -11.53 -10.36
C ARG A 205 3.31 -10.76 -11.67
N HIS A 206 2.19 -10.88 -12.36
CA HIS A 206 1.96 -10.20 -13.65
C HIS A 206 2.14 -8.69 -13.56
N GLU A 207 1.79 -8.05 -12.41
CA GLU A 207 1.95 -6.62 -12.18
C GLU A 207 3.44 -6.20 -12.22
N MET A 208 4.33 -7.00 -11.65
CA MET A 208 5.77 -6.70 -11.65
C MET A 208 6.39 -6.85 -13.04
N LEU A 209 5.90 -7.82 -13.84
CA LEU A 209 6.34 -8.00 -15.21
C LEU A 209 5.85 -6.86 -16.11
N ASP A 210 4.62 -6.39 -15.91
CA ASP A 210 4.07 -5.22 -16.58
C ASP A 210 4.86 -3.96 -16.24
N THR A 211 5.17 -3.75 -14.94
CA THR A 211 6.05 -2.67 -14.49
C THR A 211 7.41 -2.74 -15.18
N LYS A 212 8.03 -3.93 -15.23
CA LYS A 212 9.33 -4.10 -15.91
C LYS A 212 9.25 -3.74 -17.38
N ALA A 213 8.17 -4.12 -18.07
CA ALA A 213 7.96 -3.77 -19.46
C ALA A 213 7.82 -2.24 -19.66
N ALA A 214 7.05 -1.58 -18.79
CA ALA A 214 6.88 -0.12 -18.82
C ALA A 214 8.23 0.62 -18.61
N CYS A 215 9.03 0.15 -17.65
CA CYS A 215 10.36 0.69 -17.37
C CYS A 215 11.31 0.56 -18.57
N LEU A 216 11.37 -0.61 -19.20
CA LEU A 216 12.18 -0.86 -20.40
C LEU A 216 11.74 0.02 -21.57
N ALA A 217 10.42 0.16 -21.77
CA ALA A 217 9.90 1.05 -22.82
C ALA A 217 10.26 2.52 -22.57
N ARG A 218 10.20 2.96 -21.30
CA ARG A 218 10.63 4.33 -20.91
C ARG A 218 12.12 4.54 -21.14
N ASN A 219 12.93 3.49 -20.99
CA ASN A 219 14.38 3.52 -21.24
C ASN A 219 14.75 3.35 -22.72
N GLY A 220 13.76 3.18 -23.60
CA GLY A 220 13.97 2.99 -25.05
C GLY A 220 14.24 1.54 -25.49
N GLU A 221 14.18 0.59 -24.57
CA GLU A 221 14.44 -0.85 -24.79
C GLU A 221 13.16 -1.59 -25.21
N PHE A 222 12.56 -1.15 -26.33
CA PHE A 222 11.22 -1.60 -26.74
C PHE A 222 11.12 -3.08 -27.10
N LEU A 223 12.17 -3.70 -27.63
CA LEU A 223 12.15 -5.12 -27.94
C LEU A 223 12.00 -5.96 -26.66
N GLU A 224 12.75 -5.63 -25.61
CA GLU A 224 12.64 -6.29 -24.32
C GLU A 224 11.32 -5.95 -23.63
N ALA A 225 10.85 -4.70 -23.70
CA ALA A 225 9.55 -4.29 -23.18
C ALA A 225 8.42 -5.16 -23.75
N VAL A 226 8.42 -5.42 -25.07
CA VAL A 226 7.46 -6.32 -25.73
C VAL A 226 7.54 -7.74 -25.18
N LEU A 227 8.74 -8.26 -24.92
CA LEU A 227 8.91 -9.62 -24.37
C LEU A 227 8.36 -9.72 -22.94
N TRP A 228 8.67 -8.74 -22.08
CA TRP A 228 8.19 -8.72 -20.70
C TRP A 228 6.68 -8.50 -20.63
N GLN A 229 6.12 -7.65 -21.51
CA GLN A 229 4.67 -7.44 -21.58
C GLN A 229 3.91 -8.71 -21.99
N LYS A 230 4.47 -9.50 -22.92
CA LYS A 230 3.91 -10.81 -23.29
C LYS A 230 3.98 -11.82 -22.13
N LYS A 231 5.06 -11.81 -21.35
CA LYS A 231 5.16 -12.64 -20.13
C LYS A 231 4.09 -12.26 -19.11
N ALA A 232 3.88 -10.94 -18.87
CA ALA A 232 2.82 -10.46 -17.99
C ALA A 232 1.44 -10.94 -18.43
N LEU A 233 1.12 -10.84 -19.72
CA LEU A 233 -0.12 -11.35 -20.30
C LEU A 233 -0.28 -12.87 -20.13
N ALA A 234 0.81 -13.64 -20.25
CA ALA A 234 0.78 -15.09 -20.11
C ALA A 234 0.51 -15.56 -18.67
N LEU A 235 0.85 -14.74 -17.65
CA LEU A 235 0.59 -15.06 -16.24
C LEU A 235 -0.83 -14.70 -15.79
N LEU A 236 -1.53 -13.79 -16.44
CA LEU A 236 -2.88 -13.36 -16.03
C LEU A 236 -3.88 -14.50 -15.84
N PRO A 237 -3.95 -15.53 -16.72
CA PRO A 237 -4.87 -16.67 -16.55
C PRO A 237 -4.56 -17.52 -15.32
N GLU A 238 -3.32 -17.51 -14.83
CA GLU A 238 -2.88 -18.34 -13.71
C GLU A 238 -3.22 -17.70 -12.35
N ASP A 239 -3.52 -16.39 -12.32
CA ASP A 239 -3.88 -15.68 -11.10
C ASP A 239 -5.32 -16.02 -10.67
N LYS A 240 -5.43 -16.86 -9.63
CA LYS A 240 -6.70 -17.32 -9.07
C LYS A 240 -7.38 -16.29 -8.14
N GLU A 241 -6.67 -15.25 -7.77
CA GLU A 241 -7.20 -14.18 -6.89
C GLU A 241 -8.02 -13.16 -7.68
N LEU A 242 -7.81 -13.09 -9.01
CA LEU A 242 -8.53 -12.19 -9.90
C LEU A 242 -9.93 -12.72 -10.23
N SER A 243 -10.93 -11.83 -10.13
CA SER A 243 -12.23 -12.09 -10.75
C SER A 243 -12.11 -12.12 -12.28
N ASP A 244 -13.05 -12.79 -12.97
CA ASP A 244 -13.06 -12.82 -14.44
C ASP A 244 -13.19 -11.42 -15.05
N GLY A 245 -13.91 -10.51 -14.38
CA GLY A 245 -14.05 -9.11 -14.81
C GLY A 245 -12.73 -8.35 -14.70
N ASP A 246 -12.03 -8.46 -13.56
CA ASP A 246 -10.76 -7.79 -13.35
C ASP A 246 -9.68 -8.34 -14.28
N ARG A 247 -9.64 -9.66 -14.48
CA ARG A 247 -8.72 -10.31 -15.42
C ARG A 247 -8.89 -9.78 -16.84
N LYS A 248 -10.13 -9.65 -17.32
CA LYS A 248 -10.43 -9.13 -18.66
C LYS A 248 -10.05 -7.66 -18.81
N ASN A 249 -10.25 -6.85 -17.76
CA ASN A 249 -9.84 -5.46 -17.76
C ASN A 249 -8.31 -5.33 -17.85
N LEU A 250 -7.58 -6.06 -16.99
CA LEU A 250 -6.11 -6.09 -17.00
C LEU A 250 -5.56 -6.62 -18.34
N GLU A 251 -6.16 -7.65 -18.92
CA GLU A 251 -5.76 -8.14 -20.23
C GLU A 251 -5.88 -7.04 -21.31
N THR A 252 -6.98 -6.30 -21.28
CA THR A 252 -7.21 -5.18 -22.22
C THR A 252 -6.16 -4.09 -22.05
N GLU A 253 -5.85 -3.71 -20.82
CA GLU A 253 -4.82 -2.74 -20.50
C GLU A 253 -3.42 -3.20 -20.95
N PHE A 254 -3.05 -4.44 -20.60
CA PHE A 254 -1.75 -5.02 -20.98
C PHE A 254 -1.60 -5.13 -22.50
N GLN A 255 -2.66 -5.52 -23.21
CA GLN A 255 -2.65 -5.53 -24.68
C GLN A 255 -2.52 -4.13 -25.27
N SER A 256 -3.14 -3.12 -24.65
CA SER A 256 -2.99 -1.72 -25.08
C SER A 256 -1.54 -1.25 -24.93
N ARG A 257 -0.92 -1.51 -23.76
CA ARG A 257 0.51 -1.20 -23.53
C ARG A 257 1.43 -1.96 -24.49
N LEU A 258 1.16 -3.24 -24.76
CA LEU A 258 1.93 -4.03 -25.74
C LEU A 258 1.91 -3.38 -27.14
N LYS A 259 0.76 -2.88 -27.59
CA LYS A 259 0.63 -2.18 -28.87
C LYS A 259 1.43 -0.88 -28.91
N LEU A 260 1.52 -0.14 -27.80
CA LEU A 260 2.35 1.05 -27.68
C LEU A 260 3.85 0.69 -27.81
N TYR A 261 4.30 -0.33 -27.08
CA TYR A 261 5.71 -0.76 -27.12
C TYR A 261 6.12 -1.31 -28.48
N GLN A 262 5.23 -2.01 -29.19
CA GLN A 262 5.45 -2.42 -30.60
C GLN A 262 5.60 -1.22 -31.56
N LYS A 263 4.99 -0.08 -31.23
CA LYS A 263 5.12 1.19 -31.95
C LYS A 263 6.27 2.06 -31.46
N GLN A 264 7.12 1.53 -30.58
CA GLN A 264 8.21 2.25 -29.93
C GLN A 264 7.76 3.51 -29.19
N THR A 265 6.60 3.41 -28.52
CA THR A 265 6.02 4.49 -27.73
C THR A 265 5.93 4.03 -26.27
N PRO A 266 6.52 4.75 -25.31
CA PRO A 266 6.36 4.43 -23.88
C PRO A 266 4.95 4.78 -23.41
N PHE A 267 4.47 4.06 -22.41
CA PHE A 267 3.20 4.36 -21.76
C PHE A 267 3.39 5.50 -20.75
N THR A 268 2.43 6.39 -20.69
CA THR A 268 2.32 7.44 -19.66
C THR A 268 0.89 7.41 -19.14
N GLU A 269 0.72 7.47 -17.84
CA GLU A 269 -0.62 7.54 -17.23
C GLU A 269 -1.27 8.89 -17.50
N VAL A 270 -2.58 8.91 -17.43
CA VAL A 270 -3.37 10.15 -17.60
C VAL A 270 -3.53 10.82 -16.25
N ASP A 271 -3.46 12.15 -16.21
CA ASP A 271 -3.73 12.93 -15.01
C ASP A 271 -5.06 12.50 -14.37
N PRO A 272 -5.10 12.11 -13.09
CA PRO A 272 -6.32 11.80 -12.40
C PRO A 272 -7.19 13.05 -12.24
N LYS A 273 -8.50 12.86 -12.15
CA LYS A 273 -9.39 13.94 -11.77
C LYS A 273 -9.15 14.28 -10.30
N ALA A 274 -8.64 15.47 -10.04
CA ALA A 274 -8.39 15.95 -8.68
C ALA A 274 -9.69 16.05 -7.88
N ASP A 275 -9.63 15.70 -6.59
CA ASP A 275 -10.70 16.03 -5.64
C ASP A 275 -10.66 17.53 -5.34
N GLU A 276 -11.66 18.27 -5.83
CA GLU A 276 -11.73 19.74 -5.68
C GLU A 276 -11.81 20.18 -4.20
N ASN A 277 -12.22 19.29 -3.30
CA ASN A 277 -12.34 19.56 -1.85
C ASN A 277 -11.12 19.06 -1.05
N ALA A 278 -10.14 18.48 -1.71
CA ALA A 278 -8.96 17.97 -1.02
C ALA A 278 -8.10 19.13 -0.47
N ALA A 279 -7.71 18.99 0.80
CA ALA A 279 -6.80 19.93 1.47
C ALA A 279 -5.43 19.28 1.70
N PRO A 280 -4.33 20.06 1.64
CA PRO A 280 -3.00 19.53 1.92
C PRO A 280 -2.88 19.08 3.37
N LEU A 281 -2.04 18.07 3.61
CA LEU A 281 -1.68 17.62 4.95
C LEU A 281 -0.58 18.54 5.51
N PRO A 282 -0.87 19.40 6.49
CA PRO A 282 0.08 20.44 6.94
C PRO A 282 1.32 19.87 7.66
N GLN A 283 1.23 18.61 8.12
CA GLN A 283 2.32 17.93 8.84
C GLN A 283 3.23 17.10 7.92
N ASP A 284 2.98 17.10 6.61
CA ASP A 284 3.80 16.37 5.66
C ASP A 284 5.01 17.18 5.24
N THR A 285 6.16 16.84 5.80
CA THR A 285 7.46 17.48 5.59
C THR A 285 8.37 16.73 4.63
N ILE A 286 7.85 15.70 3.95
CA ILE A 286 8.66 14.75 3.14
C ILE A 286 9.56 15.45 2.12
N LEU A 287 9.11 16.52 1.48
CA LEU A 287 9.94 17.24 0.50
C LEU A 287 11.13 17.93 1.15
N GLN A 288 10.97 18.44 2.38
CA GLN A 288 12.05 19.06 3.16
C GLN A 288 13.04 17.98 3.66
N GLU A 289 12.52 16.86 4.15
CA GLU A 289 13.32 15.75 4.65
C GLU A 289 14.15 15.09 3.54
N GLU A 290 13.60 15.00 2.33
CA GLU A 290 14.28 14.46 1.15
C GLU A 290 15.13 15.51 0.40
N GLY A 291 15.17 16.76 0.86
CA GLY A 291 15.95 17.84 0.23
C GLY A 291 15.42 18.26 -1.15
N ILE A 292 14.16 17.98 -1.44
CA ILE A 292 13.53 18.33 -2.72
C ILE A 292 13.00 19.76 -2.63
N PRO A 293 13.36 20.68 -3.55
CA PRO A 293 12.83 22.04 -3.56
C PRO A 293 11.31 22.03 -3.58
N GLY A 294 10.68 22.67 -2.59
CA GLY A 294 9.23 22.80 -2.51
C GLY A 294 8.70 23.60 -3.69
N GLY A 295 8.18 22.92 -4.72
CA GLY A 295 7.39 23.54 -5.77
C GLY A 295 5.99 23.87 -5.28
N SER A 296 5.43 25.00 -5.66
CA SER A 296 4.01 25.28 -5.46
C SER A 296 3.17 24.14 -6.07
N PRO A 297 2.03 23.75 -5.44
CA PRO A 297 1.17 22.70 -5.99
C PRO A 297 0.83 23.06 -7.44
N SER A 298 0.96 22.08 -8.35
CA SER A 298 0.63 22.24 -9.75
C SER A 298 -0.85 22.65 -9.87
N ARG A 299 -1.11 23.91 -10.22
CA ARG A 299 -2.47 24.36 -10.57
C ARG A 299 -2.92 23.54 -11.78
N PRO A 300 -4.12 22.94 -11.75
CA PRO A 300 -4.68 22.35 -12.95
C PRO A 300 -4.71 23.39 -14.05
N LYS A 301 -4.16 23.08 -15.22
CA LYS A 301 -4.19 23.96 -16.40
C LYS A 301 -5.66 24.22 -16.73
N SER A 302 -6.16 25.42 -16.38
CA SER A 302 -7.47 25.87 -16.78
C SER A 302 -7.55 25.83 -18.30
N GLY A 303 -8.43 24.97 -18.83
CA GLY A 303 -8.67 24.90 -20.27
C GLY A 303 -9.00 26.29 -20.82
N LYS A 304 -8.22 26.75 -21.77
CA LYS A 304 -8.46 28.00 -22.47
C LYS A 304 -9.86 27.96 -23.08
N GLY A 305 -10.76 28.72 -22.49
CA GLY A 305 -12.04 29.03 -23.08
C GLY A 305 -11.85 29.65 -24.47
N LYS A 306 -12.42 29.04 -25.48
CA LYS A 306 -12.53 29.63 -26.81
C LYS A 306 -13.32 30.92 -26.70
N SER A 307 -12.65 32.07 -26.87
CA SER A 307 -13.30 33.34 -27.09
C SER A 307 -14.09 33.28 -28.42
N ARG A 308 -15.40 33.37 -28.33
CA ARG A 308 -16.23 33.64 -29.49
C ARG A 308 -15.92 35.07 -29.99
N GLY A 309 -15.30 35.17 -31.13
CA GLY A 309 -15.20 36.43 -31.87
C GLY A 309 -16.55 36.91 -32.31
N THR A 310 -16.89 38.11 -31.90
CA THR A 310 -18.04 38.88 -32.45
C THR A 310 -17.59 39.47 -33.78
N VAL A 311 -18.27 39.10 -34.86
CA VAL A 311 -18.16 39.76 -36.16
C VAL A 311 -19.10 40.97 -36.16
N VAL A 312 -18.59 42.11 -36.47
CA VAL A 312 -19.34 43.23 -37.07
C VAL A 312 -18.83 43.38 -38.48
#